data_c7e2a6d6d2f54cccdd1c543c268b9ab2
#
_entry.id   c7e2a6d6d2f54cccdd1c543c268b9ab2
#
_cell.length_a   1.000
_cell.length_b   1.000
_cell.length_c   1.000
_cell.angle_alpha   90.00
_cell.angle_beta   90.00
_cell.angle_gamma   90.00
#
_symmetry.space_group_name_H-M   'P 1'
#
loop_
_entity.id
_entity.type
_entity.pdbx_description
1 polymer ?
#
loop_
_entity_poly.entity_id
_entity_poly.type
_entity_poly.pdbx_seq_one_letter_code
_entity_poly.pdbx_strand_id
1 'polypeptide(L)'
;MLDFETTYQQYFRFVWASARRLGVSQEDIDDVVQEIFLVIHAKLSTVRQADSLRSWIYGVVRRTVSNHRRTVVTRHGRVSILDPSLVLPSGDPSPHDQSEQNARLTLLDSLLSRLSEAKREVFILAEFEEMSAPEIAQALEIPLNTAYSRLRHARADFEAAFARHQASTLKRGRA
;
A
#
# COMPACT_ATOMS: atom_id res chain seq x y z
N MET A 1 11.71 -19.09 -17.63
CA MET A 1 11.45 -19.58 -16.26
C MET A 1 11.62 -18.39 -15.34
N LEU A 2 10.63 -18.09 -14.48
CA LEU A 2 10.78 -16.98 -13.51
C LEU A 2 11.85 -17.37 -12.50
N ASP A 3 12.90 -16.54 -12.40
CA ASP A 3 13.99 -16.72 -11.46
C ASP A 3 13.70 -15.94 -10.18
N PHE A 4 13.99 -16.56 -9.02
CA PHE A 4 13.70 -15.93 -7.73
C PHE A 4 14.55 -14.71 -7.47
N GLU A 5 15.86 -14.77 -7.77
CA GLU A 5 16.77 -13.65 -7.55
C GLU A 5 16.33 -12.40 -8.32
N THR A 6 16.02 -12.56 -9.60
CA THR A 6 15.48 -11.48 -10.45
C THR A 6 14.16 -10.96 -9.89
N THR A 7 13.26 -11.86 -9.46
CA THR A 7 11.97 -11.50 -8.86
C THR A 7 12.17 -10.73 -7.56
N TYR A 8 13.09 -11.17 -6.70
CA TYR A 8 13.42 -10.49 -5.46
C TYR A 8 13.89 -9.06 -5.70
N GLN A 9 14.91 -8.88 -6.55
CA GLN A 9 15.46 -7.56 -6.87
C GLN A 9 14.42 -6.60 -7.46
N GLN A 10 13.61 -7.11 -8.39
CA GLN A 10 12.59 -6.30 -9.09
C GLN A 10 11.43 -5.89 -8.16
N TYR A 11 10.99 -6.78 -7.27
CA TYR A 11 9.76 -6.58 -6.49
C TYR A 11 9.99 -6.26 -5.02
N PHE A 12 11.24 -6.22 -4.52
CA PHE A 12 11.51 -5.92 -3.11
C PHE A 12 10.86 -4.62 -2.63
N ARG A 13 11.09 -3.52 -3.37
CA ARG A 13 10.51 -2.21 -3.03
C ARG A 13 8.98 -2.22 -3.06
N PHE A 14 8.41 -2.88 -4.03
CA PHE A 14 6.96 -3.05 -4.16
C PHE A 14 6.37 -3.81 -2.96
N VAL A 15 6.96 -4.95 -2.59
CA VAL A 15 6.53 -5.77 -1.45
C VAL A 15 6.63 -4.98 -0.15
N TRP A 16 7.77 -4.34 0.08
CA TRP A 16 8.02 -3.54 1.28
C TRP A 16 7.01 -2.38 1.41
N ALA A 17 6.86 -1.59 0.36
CA ALA A 17 5.93 -0.46 0.33
C ALA A 17 4.46 -0.91 0.50
N SER A 18 4.07 -2.00 -0.16
CA SER A 18 2.72 -2.56 -0.04
C SER A 18 2.44 -3.06 1.38
N ALA A 19 3.38 -3.78 2.02
CA ALA A 19 3.23 -4.26 3.38
C ALA A 19 3.10 -3.09 4.38
N ARG A 20 3.91 -2.03 4.23
CA ARG A 20 3.80 -0.80 5.04
C ARG A 20 2.43 -0.12 4.88
N ARG A 21 1.97 0.09 3.63
CA ARG A 21 0.65 0.69 3.34
C ARG A 21 -0.52 -0.14 3.85
N LEU A 22 -0.36 -1.45 3.95
CA LEU A 22 -1.33 -2.35 4.58
C LEU A 22 -1.26 -2.34 6.11
N GLY A 23 -0.38 -1.53 6.72
CA GLY A 23 -0.35 -1.27 8.15
C GLY A 23 0.58 -2.17 8.96
N VAL A 24 1.61 -2.75 8.34
CA VAL A 24 2.69 -3.42 9.08
C VAL A 24 3.55 -2.36 9.78
N SER A 25 3.84 -2.55 11.06
CA SER A 25 4.67 -1.65 11.86
C SER A 25 6.10 -1.56 11.36
N GLN A 26 6.85 -0.51 11.77
CA GLN A 26 8.27 -0.39 11.43
C GLN A 26 9.11 -1.51 12.07
N GLU A 27 8.69 -2.01 13.21
CA GLU A 27 9.39 -3.06 13.96
C GLU A 27 9.21 -4.44 13.29
N ASP A 28 8.04 -4.69 12.70
CA ASP A 28 7.69 -5.99 12.13
C ASP A 28 7.95 -6.09 10.63
N ILE A 29 8.28 -4.98 9.94
CA ILE A 29 8.28 -4.94 8.47
C ILE A 29 9.29 -5.90 7.86
N ASP A 30 10.48 -6.01 8.43
CA ASP A 30 11.55 -6.85 7.87
C ASP A 30 11.18 -8.33 7.99
N ASP A 31 10.62 -8.75 9.12
CA ASP A 31 10.16 -10.11 9.35
C ASP A 31 8.99 -10.48 8.41
N VAL A 32 8.02 -9.57 8.25
CA VAL A 32 6.88 -9.80 7.38
C VAL A 32 7.30 -9.84 5.91
N VAL A 33 8.21 -8.98 5.47
CA VAL A 33 8.76 -8.99 4.11
C VAL A 33 9.53 -10.27 3.84
N GLN A 34 10.32 -10.74 4.80
CA GLN A 34 11.01 -12.03 4.70
C GLN A 34 9.99 -13.18 4.55
N GLU A 35 8.95 -13.22 5.38
CA GLU A 35 7.88 -14.23 5.28
C GLU A 35 7.20 -14.20 3.90
N ILE A 36 6.89 -13.01 3.37
CA ILE A 36 6.33 -12.83 2.02
C ILE A 36 7.25 -13.45 0.97
N PHE A 37 8.56 -13.16 1.01
CA PHE A 37 9.49 -13.70 0.03
C PHE A 37 9.73 -15.21 0.17
N LEU A 38 9.63 -15.78 1.35
CA LEU A 38 9.64 -17.24 1.54
C LEU A 38 8.43 -17.89 0.85
N VAL A 39 7.23 -17.29 0.96
CA VAL A 39 6.03 -17.77 0.25
C VAL A 39 6.20 -17.61 -1.26
N ILE A 40 6.73 -16.48 -1.73
CA ILE A 40 7.01 -16.25 -3.16
C ILE A 40 7.99 -17.30 -3.66
N HIS A 41 9.11 -17.53 -2.99
CA HIS A 41 10.09 -18.54 -3.35
C HIS A 41 9.48 -19.94 -3.51
N ALA A 42 8.69 -20.37 -2.52
CA ALA A 42 8.06 -21.68 -2.52
C ALA A 42 7.04 -21.88 -3.64
N LYS A 43 6.39 -20.79 -4.13
CA LYS A 43 5.27 -20.87 -5.07
C LYS A 43 5.54 -20.25 -6.43
N LEU A 44 6.71 -19.62 -6.65
CA LEU A 44 7.03 -18.91 -7.89
C LEU A 44 6.93 -19.80 -9.14
N SER A 45 7.31 -21.06 -9.02
CA SER A 45 7.23 -22.06 -10.10
C SER A 45 5.79 -22.38 -10.54
N THR A 46 4.80 -22.07 -9.69
CA THR A 46 3.37 -22.30 -10.02
C THR A 46 2.76 -21.17 -10.84
N VAL A 47 3.42 -20.02 -10.94
CA VAL A 47 2.95 -18.86 -11.70
C VAL A 47 3.21 -19.09 -13.19
N ARG A 48 2.13 -19.23 -13.96
CA ARG A 48 2.22 -19.60 -15.38
C ARG A 48 2.35 -18.41 -16.34
N GLN A 49 1.98 -17.19 -15.90
CA GLN A 49 1.99 -15.98 -16.75
C GLN A 49 2.80 -14.89 -16.06
N ALA A 50 3.84 -14.41 -16.72
CA ALA A 50 4.66 -13.30 -16.21
C ALA A 50 3.85 -12.00 -16.05
N ASP A 51 2.88 -11.75 -16.93
CA ASP A 51 2.03 -10.54 -16.90
C ASP A 51 1.13 -10.46 -15.67
N SER A 52 0.88 -11.59 -14.99
CA SER A 52 0.10 -11.63 -13.76
C SER A 52 0.98 -11.67 -12.48
N LEU A 53 2.32 -11.65 -12.64
CA LEU A 53 3.24 -11.84 -11.51
C LEU A 53 3.06 -10.76 -10.44
N ARG A 54 2.94 -9.50 -10.83
CA ARG A 54 2.76 -8.38 -9.90
C ARG A 54 1.47 -8.51 -9.08
N SER A 55 0.35 -8.82 -9.75
CA SER A 55 -0.94 -9.06 -9.11
C SER A 55 -0.89 -10.24 -8.16
N TRP A 56 -0.23 -11.32 -8.57
CA TRP A 56 -0.05 -12.50 -7.75
C TRP A 56 0.81 -12.21 -6.51
N ILE A 57 1.95 -11.50 -6.67
CA ILE A 57 2.80 -11.06 -5.54
C ILE A 57 1.97 -10.22 -4.56
N TYR A 58 1.17 -9.25 -5.06
CA TYR A 58 0.32 -8.46 -4.17
C TYR A 58 -0.69 -9.32 -3.41
N GLY A 59 -1.28 -10.31 -4.04
CA GLY A 59 -2.13 -11.30 -3.38
C GLY A 59 -1.42 -12.03 -2.23
N VAL A 60 -0.14 -12.39 -2.42
CA VAL A 60 0.70 -12.97 -1.36
C VAL A 60 0.90 -11.96 -0.23
N VAL A 61 1.33 -10.73 -0.55
CA VAL A 61 1.51 -9.65 0.45
C VAL A 61 0.26 -9.46 1.29
N ARG A 62 -0.90 -9.28 0.64
CA ARG A 62 -2.18 -9.05 1.30
C ARG A 62 -2.55 -10.18 2.27
N ARG A 63 -2.37 -11.44 1.86
CA ARG A 63 -2.66 -12.61 2.69
C ARG A 63 -1.72 -12.72 3.88
N THR A 64 -0.41 -12.55 3.67
CA THR A 64 0.59 -12.61 4.74
C THR A 64 0.37 -11.50 5.76
N VAL A 65 0.17 -10.26 5.32
CA VAL A 65 -0.14 -9.13 6.21
C VAL A 65 -1.44 -9.36 6.98
N SER A 66 -2.49 -9.88 6.33
CA SER A 66 -3.76 -10.19 7.02
C SER A 66 -3.57 -11.25 8.12
N ASN A 67 -2.75 -12.26 7.87
CA ASN A 67 -2.43 -13.30 8.86
C ASN A 67 -1.61 -12.71 10.02
N HIS A 68 -0.57 -11.91 9.71
CA HIS A 68 0.25 -11.23 10.71
C HIS A 68 -0.62 -10.37 11.63
N ARG A 69 -1.50 -9.51 11.08
CA ARG A 69 -2.43 -8.67 11.85
C ARG A 69 -3.32 -9.49 12.79
N ARG A 70 -3.84 -10.64 12.36
CA ARG A 70 -4.62 -11.54 13.23
C ARG A 70 -3.78 -12.06 14.39
N THR A 71 -2.53 -12.43 14.14
CA THR A 71 -1.61 -12.92 15.16
C THR A 71 -1.25 -11.85 16.18
N VAL A 72 -0.98 -10.61 15.72
CA VAL A 72 -0.68 -9.45 16.58
C VAL A 72 -1.90 -9.09 17.44
N VAL A 73 -3.11 -9.04 16.86
CA VAL A 73 -4.35 -8.77 17.61
C VAL A 73 -4.58 -9.83 18.68
N THR A 74 -4.31 -11.10 18.39
CA THR A 74 -4.43 -12.18 19.37
C THR A 74 -3.40 -12.06 20.50
N ARG A 75 -2.18 -11.54 20.22
CA ARG A 75 -1.12 -11.38 21.23
C ARG A 75 -1.27 -10.13 22.10
N HIS A 76 -1.82 -9.02 21.59
CA HIS A 76 -1.79 -7.70 22.24
C HIS A 76 -3.16 -7.06 22.47
N GLY A 77 -4.27 -7.74 22.25
CA GLY A 77 -5.63 -7.27 22.56
C GLY A 77 -5.89 -5.78 22.27
N ARG A 78 -5.93 -5.34 21.05
CA ARG A 78 -6.06 -3.99 20.50
C ARG A 78 -4.74 -3.33 20.07
N VAL A 79 -4.43 -3.43 18.82
CA VAL A 79 -3.47 -2.54 18.17
C VAL A 79 -4.22 -1.54 17.32
N SER A 80 -4.01 -0.27 17.63
CA SER A 80 -4.47 0.89 16.85
C SER A 80 -3.95 0.77 15.41
N ILE A 81 -4.86 0.78 14.46
CA ILE A 81 -4.58 0.79 13.03
C ILE A 81 -4.17 2.22 12.70
N LEU A 82 -2.91 2.47 12.46
CA LEU A 82 -2.30 3.63 11.81
C LEU A 82 -1.12 4.20 12.63
N ASP A 83 0.06 3.72 12.29
CA ASP A 83 1.28 4.48 12.55
C ASP A 83 1.51 5.39 11.31
N PRO A 84 1.57 6.73 11.49
CA PRO A 84 1.66 7.68 10.38
C PRO A 84 3.02 7.77 9.70
N SER A 85 4.03 7.03 10.11
CA SER A 85 5.40 7.20 9.60
C SER A 85 5.70 6.35 8.36
N LEU A 86 5.01 6.60 7.26
CA LEU A 86 5.38 6.12 5.93
C LEU A 86 6.55 6.92 5.36
N VAL A 87 7.74 6.76 5.93
CA VAL A 87 8.96 7.25 5.30
C VAL A 87 9.52 6.16 4.39
N LEU A 88 9.40 6.35 3.08
CA LEU A 88 10.21 5.59 2.12
C LEU A 88 11.68 5.99 2.32
N PRO A 89 12.62 5.05 2.41
CA PRO A 89 14.03 5.39 2.39
C PRO A 89 14.39 5.89 1.00
N SER A 90 14.36 7.21 0.81
CA SER A 90 15.00 7.91 -0.29
C SER A 90 16.26 8.55 0.28
N GLY A 91 17.37 8.46 -0.46
CA GLY A 91 18.68 8.94 -0.03
C GLY A 91 18.64 10.31 0.64
N ASP A 92 19.56 10.52 1.59
CA ASP A 92 19.61 11.62 2.57
C ASP A 92 19.22 13.01 2.02
N PRO A 93 17.98 13.48 2.29
CA PRO A 93 17.62 14.85 2.01
C PRO A 93 18.06 15.75 3.17
N SER A 94 18.33 17.03 2.87
CA SER A 94 18.62 18.08 3.83
C SER A 94 17.53 18.15 4.92
N PRO A 95 17.82 18.54 6.17
CA PRO A 95 16.84 18.63 7.27
C PRO A 95 15.60 19.47 6.96
N HIS A 96 15.73 20.48 6.09
CA HIS A 96 14.63 21.31 5.63
C HIS A 96 13.72 20.56 4.64
N ASP A 97 14.33 19.81 3.71
CA ASP A 97 13.61 19.00 2.72
C ASP A 97 12.89 17.81 3.40
N GLN A 98 13.46 17.26 4.47
CA GLN A 98 12.84 16.23 5.30
C GLN A 98 11.55 16.73 5.98
N SER A 99 11.56 17.97 6.49
CA SER A 99 10.37 18.54 7.16
C SER A 99 9.21 18.75 6.18
N GLU A 100 9.48 19.28 4.98
CA GLU A 100 8.46 19.48 3.96
C GLU A 100 7.95 18.16 3.38
N GLN A 101 8.84 17.20 3.16
CA GLN A 101 8.49 15.87 2.69
C GLN A 101 7.64 15.10 3.70
N ASN A 102 7.99 15.17 4.99
CA ASN A 102 7.20 14.59 6.07
C ASN A 102 5.80 15.22 6.17
N ALA A 103 5.68 16.54 6.01
CA ALA A 103 4.39 17.22 5.99
C ALA A 103 3.50 16.76 4.80
N ARG A 104 4.10 16.57 3.61
CA ARG A 104 3.39 16.05 2.43
C ARG A 104 2.93 14.60 2.63
N LEU A 105 3.76 13.75 3.22
CA LEU A 105 3.40 12.36 3.55
C LEU A 105 2.28 12.29 4.59
N THR A 106 2.37 13.08 5.66
CA THR A 106 1.32 13.17 6.68
C THR A 106 -0.01 13.62 6.08
N LEU A 107 0.02 14.60 5.17
CA LEU A 107 -1.17 15.04 4.44
C LEU A 107 -1.76 13.91 3.61
N LEU A 108 -0.93 13.21 2.83
CA LEU A 108 -1.37 12.08 2.01
C LEU A 108 -2.04 11.00 2.85
N ASP A 109 -1.43 10.61 3.96
CA ASP A 109 -1.97 9.62 4.89
C ASP A 109 -3.32 10.07 5.47
N SER A 110 -3.45 11.36 5.83
CA SER A 110 -4.70 11.93 6.32
C SER A 110 -5.81 11.92 5.27
N LEU A 111 -5.48 12.06 3.99
CA LEU A 111 -6.43 11.99 2.89
C LEU A 111 -6.83 10.55 2.59
N LEU A 112 -5.86 9.63 2.55
CA LEU A 112 -6.11 8.21 2.33
C LEU A 112 -6.93 7.59 3.47
N SER A 113 -6.75 8.03 4.71
CA SER A 113 -7.52 7.55 5.87
C SER A 113 -9.02 7.87 5.78
N ARG A 114 -9.41 8.87 4.97
CA ARG A 114 -10.82 9.22 4.72
C ARG A 114 -11.52 8.28 3.73
N LEU A 115 -10.77 7.49 2.99
CA LEU A 115 -11.32 6.47 2.12
C LEU A 115 -11.67 5.22 2.95
N SER A 116 -12.76 4.54 2.59
CA SER A 116 -13.00 3.19 3.13
C SER A 116 -11.87 2.26 2.73
N GLU A 117 -11.60 1.21 3.52
CA GLU A 117 -10.51 0.26 3.27
C GLU A 117 -10.51 -0.25 1.83
N ALA A 118 -11.68 -0.70 1.33
CA ALA A 118 -11.80 -1.22 -0.03
C ALA A 118 -11.54 -0.18 -1.14
N LYS A 119 -11.85 1.11 -0.91
CA LYS A 119 -11.54 2.19 -1.85
C LYS A 119 -10.08 2.60 -1.78
N ARG A 120 -9.53 2.67 -0.57
CA ARG A 120 -8.11 2.98 -0.33
C ARG A 120 -7.21 1.97 -1.01
N GLU A 121 -7.52 0.68 -0.87
CA GLU A 121 -6.73 -0.41 -1.45
C GLU A 121 -6.68 -0.31 -2.99
N VAL A 122 -7.82 -0.15 -3.68
CA VAL A 122 -7.84 0.01 -5.14
C VAL A 122 -7.17 1.31 -5.58
N PHE A 123 -7.29 2.39 -4.81
CA PHE A 123 -6.66 3.68 -5.11
C PHE A 123 -5.12 3.57 -5.03
N ILE A 124 -4.60 2.96 -3.97
CA ILE A 124 -3.15 2.75 -3.81
C ILE A 124 -2.60 1.91 -4.95
N LEU A 125 -3.26 0.82 -5.31
CA LEU A 125 -2.81 -0.04 -6.39
C LEU A 125 -2.81 0.65 -7.76
N ALA A 126 -3.80 1.51 -8.02
CA ALA A 126 -3.87 2.24 -9.28
C ALA A 126 -2.89 3.42 -9.36
N GLU A 127 -2.86 4.27 -8.32
CA GLU A 127 -2.18 5.57 -8.40
C GLU A 127 -0.71 5.50 -7.95
N PHE A 128 -0.34 4.55 -7.08
CA PHE A 128 1.04 4.43 -6.59
C PHE A 128 1.75 3.21 -7.16
N GLU A 129 1.01 2.15 -7.43
CA GLU A 129 1.58 0.93 -7.98
C GLU A 129 1.33 0.79 -9.49
N GLU A 130 0.68 1.78 -10.10
CA GLU A 130 0.42 1.86 -11.55
C GLU A 130 -0.24 0.59 -12.13
N MET A 131 -1.01 -0.12 -11.30
CA MET A 131 -1.71 -1.32 -11.72
C MET A 131 -2.98 -0.97 -12.52
N SER A 132 -3.19 -1.67 -13.62
CA SER A 132 -4.43 -1.59 -14.39
C SER A 132 -5.63 -2.18 -13.63
N ALA A 133 -6.85 -1.77 -13.97
CA ALA A 133 -8.04 -2.30 -13.33
C ALA A 133 -8.20 -3.84 -13.43
N PRO A 134 -7.81 -4.52 -14.54
CA PRO A 134 -7.75 -5.98 -14.59
C PRO A 134 -6.76 -6.58 -13.58
N GLU A 135 -5.55 -6.01 -13.45
CA GLU A 135 -4.56 -6.48 -12.47
C GLU A 135 -5.03 -6.28 -11.03
N ILE A 136 -5.67 -5.13 -10.73
CA ILE A 136 -6.28 -4.85 -9.44
C ILE A 136 -7.40 -5.87 -9.13
N ALA A 137 -8.27 -6.15 -10.11
CA ALA A 137 -9.34 -7.13 -9.96
C ALA A 137 -8.79 -8.51 -9.60
N GLN A 138 -7.72 -8.93 -10.28
CA GLN A 138 -7.02 -10.19 -10.01
C GLN A 138 -6.33 -10.18 -8.63
N ALA A 139 -5.60 -9.12 -8.30
CA ALA A 139 -4.87 -8.99 -7.04
C ALA A 139 -5.78 -9.01 -5.81
N LEU A 140 -6.96 -8.38 -5.92
CA LEU A 140 -7.96 -8.28 -4.86
C LEU A 140 -9.00 -9.41 -4.88
N GLU A 141 -8.97 -10.28 -5.91
CA GLU A 141 -9.96 -11.35 -6.11
C GLU A 141 -11.41 -10.81 -6.17
N ILE A 142 -11.60 -9.68 -6.91
CA ILE A 142 -12.90 -9.03 -7.11
C ILE A 142 -13.28 -8.98 -8.59
N PRO A 143 -14.59 -8.89 -8.93
CA PRO A 143 -15.02 -8.70 -10.31
C PRO A 143 -14.43 -7.40 -10.91
N LEU A 144 -14.08 -7.44 -12.21
CA LEU A 144 -13.50 -6.30 -12.92
C LEU A 144 -14.37 -5.03 -12.83
N ASN A 145 -15.70 -5.18 -13.00
CA ASN A 145 -16.62 -4.05 -12.85
C ASN A 145 -16.60 -3.45 -11.44
N THR A 146 -16.34 -4.27 -10.41
CA THR A 146 -16.17 -3.82 -9.03
C THR A 146 -14.88 -3.02 -8.88
N ALA A 147 -13.78 -3.44 -9.50
CA ALA A 147 -12.52 -2.69 -9.49
C ALA A 147 -12.70 -1.32 -10.14
N TYR A 148 -13.32 -1.23 -11.33
CA TYR A 148 -13.61 0.04 -11.99
C TYR A 148 -14.50 0.96 -11.16
N SER A 149 -15.59 0.44 -10.59
CA SER A 149 -16.52 1.26 -9.80
C SER A 149 -15.88 1.75 -8.51
N ARG A 150 -15.13 0.90 -7.80
CA ARG A 150 -14.40 1.28 -6.58
C ARG A 150 -13.34 2.33 -6.87
N LEU A 151 -12.56 2.16 -7.95
CA LEU A 151 -11.52 3.11 -8.34
C LEU A 151 -12.11 4.48 -8.68
N ARG A 152 -13.20 4.51 -9.47
CA ARG A 152 -13.91 5.76 -9.78
C ARG A 152 -14.39 6.48 -8.52
N HIS A 153 -15.02 5.76 -7.60
CA HIS A 153 -15.50 6.35 -6.35
C HIS A 153 -14.34 6.75 -5.43
N ALA A 154 -13.25 5.98 -5.40
CA ALA A 154 -12.07 6.30 -4.61
C ALA A 154 -11.42 7.61 -5.08
N ARG A 155 -11.27 7.80 -6.39
CA ARG A 155 -10.77 9.06 -6.98
C ARG A 155 -11.65 10.25 -6.61
N ALA A 156 -12.96 10.13 -6.77
CA ALA A 156 -13.89 11.19 -6.43
C ALA A 156 -13.86 11.56 -4.92
N ASP A 157 -13.82 10.56 -4.05
CA ASP A 157 -13.72 10.78 -2.60
C ASP A 157 -12.38 11.44 -2.21
N PHE A 158 -11.29 11.02 -2.83
CA PHE A 158 -9.96 11.59 -2.60
C PHE A 158 -9.90 13.05 -3.06
N GLU A 159 -10.36 13.36 -4.27
CA GLU A 159 -10.45 14.73 -4.80
C GLU A 159 -11.28 15.63 -3.89
N ALA A 160 -12.44 15.15 -3.45
CA ALA A 160 -13.30 15.89 -2.52
C ALA A 160 -12.63 16.12 -1.16
N ALA A 161 -11.86 15.15 -0.66
CA ALA A 161 -11.10 15.29 0.58
C ALA A 161 -9.97 16.32 0.43
N PHE A 162 -9.26 16.28 -0.69
CA PHE A 162 -8.18 17.21 -1.00
C PHE A 162 -8.68 18.65 -1.17
N ALA A 163 -9.79 18.86 -1.89
CA ALA A 163 -10.41 20.17 -2.05
C ALA A 163 -10.83 20.78 -0.69
N ARG A 164 -11.40 19.97 0.21
CA ARG A 164 -11.76 20.42 1.58
C ARG A 164 -10.52 20.83 2.37
N HIS A 165 -9.41 20.07 2.24
CA HIS A 165 -8.14 20.42 2.89
C HIS A 165 -7.62 21.77 2.38
N GLN A 166 -7.56 21.99 1.06
CA GLN A 166 -7.12 23.27 0.46
C GLN A 166 -7.97 24.44 0.95
N ALA A 167 -9.31 24.29 0.96
CA ALA A 167 -10.20 25.34 1.44
C ALA A 167 -9.99 25.67 2.93
N SER A 168 -9.64 24.69 3.76
CA SER A 168 -9.34 24.91 5.17
C SER A 168 -8.02 25.64 5.39
N THR A 169 -7.01 25.34 4.57
CA THR A 169 -5.69 25.99 4.63
C THR A 169 -5.78 27.45 4.22
N LEU A 170 -6.54 27.76 3.15
CA LEU A 170 -6.75 29.15 2.69
C LEU A 170 -7.49 30.00 3.75
N LYS A 171 -8.41 29.43 4.51
CA LYS A 171 -9.10 30.13 5.61
C LYS A 171 -8.17 30.43 6.78
N ARG A 172 -7.23 29.53 7.10
CA ARG A 172 -6.26 29.72 8.19
C ARG A 172 -5.18 30.74 7.85
N GLY A 173 -4.81 30.90 6.58
CA GLY A 173 -3.83 31.91 6.13
C GLY A 173 -4.39 33.33 6.02
N ARG A 174 -5.71 33.54 6.21
CA ARG A 174 -6.37 34.84 6.16
C ARG A 174 -6.80 35.40 7.53
N ALA A 175 -6.64 34.64 8.59
CA ALA A 175 -6.91 35.00 9.97
C ALA A 175 -5.62 35.31 10.73
#